data_d9d62038a60d7a3bb3911bc10781a26d
#
_entry.id   d9d62038a60d7a3bb3911bc10781a26d
#
_cell.length_a   1.000
_cell.length_b   1.000
_cell.length_c   1.000
_cell.angle_alpha   90.00
_cell.angle_beta   90.00
_cell.angle_gamma   90.00
#
_symmetry.space_group_name_H-M   'P 1'
#
loop_
_entity.id
_entity.type
_entity.pdbx_description
1 polymer ?
#
loop_
_entity_poly.entity_id
_entity_poly.type
_entity_poly.pdbx_seq_one_letter_code
_entity_poly.pdbx_strand_id
1 'polypeptide(L)'
;MDFKFSQKSSDLQEKMNKFFQDHNFPNEEAYEKAILDSGDPLHIPELLDELKDKARKEDLWNLFLPDSEHGAGLTNVDYAPLAEITGQVWWAPEVFNCSAPDTGNMEILAEFGTQEQKDQWLSPLLNGDIRSCFAMTEPDVASSDATNISSSIVSDGDNYVVNGRKWWLSLIHI
;
A
#
# COMPACT_ATOMS: atom_id res chain seq x y z
N MET A 1 -19.47 -20.05 -10.81
CA MET A 1 -18.75 -18.93 -10.20
C MET A 1 -19.52 -17.67 -10.58
N ASP A 2 -19.96 -16.87 -9.63
CA ASP A 2 -20.68 -15.61 -9.89
C ASP A 2 -19.66 -14.47 -9.72
N PHE A 3 -19.53 -13.62 -10.75
CA PHE A 3 -18.64 -12.46 -10.78
C PHE A 3 -19.41 -11.15 -10.57
N LYS A 4 -20.65 -11.22 -10.09
CA LYS A 4 -21.40 -10.01 -9.77
C LYS A 4 -20.80 -9.34 -8.55
N PHE A 5 -20.63 -8.04 -8.64
CA PHE A 5 -20.22 -7.22 -7.52
C PHE A 5 -21.33 -7.13 -6.47
N SER A 6 -20.95 -7.05 -5.22
CA SER A 6 -21.89 -6.73 -4.15
C SER A 6 -22.41 -5.29 -4.30
N GLN A 7 -23.54 -4.97 -3.68
CA GLN A 7 -24.04 -3.60 -3.64
C GLN A 7 -23.02 -2.66 -3.01
N LYS A 8 -22.35 -3.10 -1.94
CA LYS A 8 -21.27 -2.36 -1.29
C LYS A 8 -20.13 -2.00 -2.26
N SER A 9 -19.69 -2.98 -3.07
CA SER A 9 -18.65 -2.72 -4.08
C SER A 9 -19.12 -1.73 -5.13
N SER A 10 -20.36 -1.85 -5.61
CA SER A 10 -20.92 -0.93 -6.59
C SER A 10 -21.02 0.51 -6.07
N ASP A 11 -21.45 0.68 -4.82
CA ASP A 11 -21.52 1.99 -4.17
C ASP A 11 -20.13 2.60 -3.97
N LEU A 12 -19.14 1.79 -3.61
CA LEU A 12 -17.75 2.23 -3.48
C LEU A 12 -17.12 2.60 -4.83
N GLN A 13 -17.44 1.86 -5.90
CA GLN A 13 -16.99 2.19 -7.26
C GLN A 13 -17.54 3.56 -7.69
N GLU A 14 -18.83 3.82 -7.47
CA GLU A 14 -19.44 5.11 -7.81
C GLU A 14 -18.77 6.24 -7.02
N LYS A 15 -18.57 6.06 -5.72
CA LYS A 15 -17.92 7.02 -4.82
C LYS A 15 -16.48 7.29 -5.23
N MET A 16 -15.71 6.24 -5.53
CA MET A 16 -14.31 6.35 -5.95
C MET A 16 -14.18 7.02 -7.33
N ASN A 17 -15.04 6.67 -8.29
CA ASN A 17 -15.07 7.35 -9.59
C ASN A 17 -15.37 8.84 -9.44
N LYS A 18 -16.32 9.20 -8.57
CA LYS A 18 -16.60 10.61 -8.28
C LYS A 18 -15.38 11.30 -7.66
N PHE A 19 -14.72 10.67 -6.71
CA PHE A 19 -13.50 11.20 -6.09
C PHE A 19 -12.40 11.45 -7.14
N PHE A 20 -12.24 10.52 -8.09
CA PHE A 20 -11.27 10.68 -9.20
C PHE A 20 -11.61 11.88 -10.09
N GLN A 21 -12.88 12.06 -10.46
CA GLN A 21 -13.32 13.20 -11.28
C GLN A 21 -13.11 14.52 -10.54
N ASP A 22 -13.39 14.56 -9.25
CA ASP A 22 -13.36 15.81 -8.46
C ASP A 22 -11.93 16.14 -7.98
N HIS A 23 -11.05 15.14 -7.81
CA HIS A 23 -9.79 15.34 -7.09
C HIS A 23 -8.55 14.77 -7.78
N ASN A 24 -8.57 13.53 -8.33
CA ASN A 24 -7.35 12.96 -8.89
C ASN A 24 -7.03 13.53 -10.27
N PHE A 25 -7.94 13.43 -11.22
CA PHE A 25 -7.71 13.90 -12.59
C PHE A 25 -7.43 15.41 -12.68
N PRO A 26 -8.14 16.30 -11.96
CA PRO A 26 -7.81 17.73 -12.01
C PRO A 26 -6.43 18.09 -11.44
N ASN A 27 -5.84 17.21 -10.65
CA ASN A 27 -4.57 17.45 -9.98
C ASN A 27 -3.35 16.74 -10.62
N GLU A 28 -3.52 16.00 -11.71
CA GLU A 28 -2.41 15.28 -12.35
C GLU A 28 -1.28 16.22 -12.78
N GLU A 29 -1.61 17.28 -13.51
CA GLU A 29 -0.63 18.26 -13.95
C GLU A 29 0.05 18.99 -12.77
N ALA A 30 -0.71 19.33 -11.74
CA ALA A 30 -0.18 20.00 -10.55
C ALA A 30 0.79 19.09 -9.78
N TYR A 31 0.47 17.79 -9.67
CA TYR A 31 1.31 16.80 -9.01
C TYR A 31 2.65 16.63 -9.75
N GLU A 32 2.60 16.42 -11.05
CA GLU A 32 3.81 16.27 -11.88
C GLU A 32 4.67 17.54 -11.87
N LYS A 33 4.03 18.68 -11.96
CA LYS A 33 4.73 19.97 -11.90
C LYS A 33 5.42 20.19 -10.55
N ALA A 34 4.81 19.81 -9.43
CA ALA A 34 5.43 19.95 -8.11
C ALA A 34 6.70 19.10 -7.99
N ILE A 35 6.73 17.89 -8.55
CA ILE A 35 7.93 17.06 -8.60
C ILE A 35 9.01 17.71 -9.47
N LEU A 36 8.67 18.18 -10.66
CA LEU A 36 9.61 18.83 -11.58
C LEU A 36 10.22 20.09 -10.97
N ASP A 37 9.39 20.94 -10.37
CA ASP A 37 9.82 22.21 -9.77
C ASP A 37 10.71 22.01 -8.53
N SER A 38 10.56 20.89 -7.82
CA SER A 38 11.40 20.53 -6.67
C SER A 38 12.84 20.19 -7.06
N GLY A 39 13.06 19.75 -8.29
CA GLY A 39 14.34 19.20 -8.75
C GLY A 39 14.71 17.85 -8.11
N ASP A 40 13.84 17.28 -7.29
CA ASP A 40 14.00 16.00 -6.64
C ASP A 40 12.94 15.03 -7.19
N PRO A 41 13.31 13.97 -7.93
CA PRO A 41 12.37 13.01 -8.47
C PRO A 41 11.61 12.20 -7.39
N LEU A 42 12.08 12.29 -6.14
CA LEU A 42 11.50 11.61 -4.98
C LEU A 42 10.64 12.55 -4.11
N HIS A 43 10.47 13.79 -4.56
CA HIS A 43 9.65 14.76 -3.85
C HIS A 43 8.20 14.28 -3.74
N ILE A 44 7.66 14.34 -2.54
CA ILE A 44 6.24 14.05 -2.26
C ILE A 44 5.52 15.41 -2.16
N PRO A 45 4.65 15.74 -3.12
CA PRO A 45 3.91 16.99 -3.08
C PRO A 45 2.94 17.05 -1.87
N GLU A 46 2.83 18.22 -1.23
CA GLU A 46 1.85 18.46 -0.14
C GLU A 46 0.40 18.16 -0.56
N LEU A 47 0.10 18.33 -1.84
CA LEU A 47 -1.17 17.95 -2.46
C LEU A 47 -1.57 16.50 -2.13
N LEU A 48 -0.60 15.59 -2.01
CA LEU A 48 -0.88 14.19 -1.71
C LEU A 48 -1.51 14.03 -0.33
N ASP A 49 -1.00 14.75 0.67
CA ASP A 49 -1.54 14.71 2.03
C ASP A 49 -2.95 15.30 2.10
N GLU A 50 -3.22 16.38 1.35
CA GLU A 50 -4.56 16.93 1.23
C GLU A 50 -5.55 15.92 0.63
N LEU A 51 -5.13 15.19 -0.38
CA LEU A 51 -5.95 14.14 -1.01
C LEU A 51 -6.17 12.94 -0.10
N LYS A 52 -5.15 12.51 0.65
CA LYS A 52 -5.27 11.49 1.69
C LYS A 52 -6.32 11.87 2.74
N ASP A 53 -6.31 13.10 3.19
CA ASP A 53 -7.28 13.60 4.16
C ASP A 53 -8.71 13.61 3.62
N LYS A 54 -8.88 13.93 2.34
CA LYS A 54 -10.19 13.84 1.68
C LYS A 54 -10.65 12.39 1.55
N ALA A 55 -9.76 11.47 1.14
CA ALA A 55 -10.07 10.06 1.02
C ALA A 55 -10.50 9.45 2.36
N ARG A 56 -9.83 9.82 3.47
CA ARG A 56 -10.24 9.42 4.82
C ARG A 56 -11.63 9.93 5.19
N LYS A 57 -11.93 11.19 4.93
CA LYS A 57 -13.24 11.80 5.21
C LYS A 57 -14.38 11.19 4.41
N GLU A 58 -14.05 10.58 3.29
CA GLU A 58 -15.00 9.92 2.42
C GLU A 58 -15.03 8.39 2.61
N ASP A 59 -14.43 7.84 3.67
CA ASP A 59 -14.35 6.40 3.96
C ASP A 59 -13.80 5.58 2.77
N LEU A 60 -12.82 6.12 2.05
CA LEU A 60 -12.12 5.47 0.95
C LEU A 60 -10.72 4.98 1.33
N TRP A 61 -10.42 4.90 2.61
CA TRP A 61 -9.12 4.56 3.16
C TRP A 61 -9.01 3.08 3.50
N ASN A 62 -7.85 2.45 3.22
CA ASN A 62 -7.57 1.03 3.54
C ASN A 62 -8.57 0.01 2.95
N LEU A 63 -9.18 0.30 1.81
CA LEU A 63 -10.21 -0.58 1.22
C LEU A 63 -9.69 -1.97 0.81
N PHE A 64 -8.37 -2.11 0.63
CA PHE A 64 -7.74 -3.36 0.20
C PHE A 64 -7.79 -4.48 1.26
N LEU A 65 -7.79 -4.12 2.56
CA LEU A 65 -7.79 -5.10 3.63
C LEU A 65 -9.09 -5.89 3.69
N PRO A 66 -9.03 -7.24 3.62
CA PRO A 66 -10.22 -8.08 3.55
C PRO A 66 -10.91 -8.24 4.90
N ASP A 67 -10.23 -7.95 6.03
CA ASP A 67 -10.87 -7.99 7.35
C ASP A 67 -11.72 -6.74 7.59
N SER A 68 -12.72 -6.86 8.45
CA SER A 68 -13.64 -5.78 8.78
C SER A 68 -13.21 -4.95 9.98
N GLU A 69 -12.13 -5.32 10.65
CA GLU A 69 -11.58 -4.59 11.80
C GLU A 69 -10.69 -3.42 11.32
N HIS A 70 -9.86 -3.68 10.31
CA HIS A 70 -8.87 -2.72 9.82
C HIS A 70 -9.15 -2.20 8.41
N GLY A 71 -10.01 -2.88 7.68
CA GLY A 71 -10.34 -2.57 6.29
C GLY A 71 -11.85 -2.54 6.03
N ALA A 72 -12.21 -2.62 4.77
CA ALA A 72 -13.60 -2.58 4.35
C ALA A 72 -14.32 -3.95 4.36
N GLY A 73 -13.60 -5.04 4.63
CA GLY A 73 -14.15 -6.39 4.61
C GLY A 73 -14.65 -6.81 3.23
N LEU A 74 -13.97 -6.36 2.17
CA LEU A 74 -14.31 -6.68 0.79
C LEU A 74 -13.70 -8.02 0.39
N THR A 75 -14.42 -8.79 -0.43
CA THR A 75 -13.81 -9.92 -1.12
C THR A 75 -12.87 -9.42 -2.24
N ASN A 76 -11.96 -10.27 -2.72
CA ASN A 76 -11.10 -9.92 -3.86
C ASN A 76 -11.92 -9.55 -5.11
N VAL A 77 -13.08 -10.18 -5.33
CA VAL A 77 -13.98 -9.85 -6.45
C VAL A 77 -14.55 -8.44 -6.28
N ASP A 78 -14.91 -8.05 -5.06
CA ASP A 78 -15.45 -6.73 -4.77
C ASP A 78 -14.40 -5.63 -4.78
N TYR A 79 -13.15 -5.94 -4.41
CA TYR A 79 -12.05 -4.98 -4.40
C TYR A 79 -11.40 -4.77 -5.78
N ALA A 80 -11.37 -5.79 -6.63
CA ALA A 80 -10.71 -5.73 -7.94
C ALA A 80 -11.10 -4.49 -8.78
N PRO A 81 -12.39 -4.12 -8.94
CA PRO A 81 -12.76 -2.93 -9.69
C PRO A 81 -12.30 -1.62 -9.04
N LEU A 82 -12.17 -1.59 -7.71
CA LEU A 82 -11.62 -0.43 -6.99
C LEU A 82 -10.12 -0.28 -7.27
N ALA A 83 -9.38 -1.39 -7.29
CA ALA A 83 -7.97 -1.40 -7.68
C ALA A 83 -7.78 -0.93 -9.13
N GLU A 84 -8.67 -1.33 -10.06
CA GLU A 84 -8.66 -0.85 -11.44
C GLU A 84 -8.87 0.68 -11.52
N ILE A 85 -9.82 1.22 -10.74
CA ILE A 85 -10.04 2.67 -10.69
C ILE A 85 -8.80 3.39 -10.15
N THR A 86 -8.20 2.91 -9.06
CA THR A 86 -6.99 3.54 -8.49
C THR A 86 -5.79 3.48 -9.42
N GLY A 87 -5.71 2.48 -10.30
CA GLY A 87 -4.65 2.33 -11.30
C GLY A 87 -4.73 3.31 -12.48
N GLN A 88 -5.79 4.13 -12.60
CA GLN A 88 -5.91 5.12 -13.68
C GLN A 88 -4.94 6.28 -13.55
N VAL A 89 -4.50 6.60 -12.34
CA VAL A 89 -3.49 7.61 -12.04
C VAL A 89 -2.38 6.94 -11.21
N TRP A 90 -1.13 7.02 -11.66
CA TRP A 90 -0.02 6.22 -11.12
C TRP A 90 0.28 6.46 -9.62
N TRP A 91 0.01 7.65 -9.10
CA TRP A 91 0.17 8.00 -7.69
C TRP A 91 -1.12 7.83 -6.85
N ALA A 92 -2.26 7.59 -7.49
CA ALA A 92 -3.53 7.51 -6.78
C ALA A 92 -3.65 6.38 -5.75
N PRO A 93 -3.05 5.18 -5.93
CA PRO A 93 -3.06 4.17 -4.86
C PRO A 93 -2.57 4.68 -3.52
N GLU A 94 -1.62 5.62 -3.51
CA GLU A 94 -1.09 6.27 -2.31
C GLU A 94 -2.14 7.12 -1.60
N VAL A 95 -3.04 7.77 -2.34
CA VAL A 95 -4.13 8.59 -1.78
C VAL A 95 -5.07 7.77 -0.89
N PHE A 96 -5.22 6.48 -1.19
CA PHE A 96 -6.13 5.57 -0.49
C PHE A 96 -5.41 4.59 0.45
N ASN A 97 -4.11 4.79 0.70
CA ASN A 97 -3.24 3.88 1.45
C ASN A 97 -3.24 2.45 0.90
N CYS A 98 -3.30 2.33 -0.41
CA CYS A 98 -3.37 1.05 -1.12
C CYS A 98 -2.10 0.74 -1.93
N SER A 99 -0.98 1.40 -1.62
CA SER A 99 0.29 1.20 -2.33
C SER A 99 1.05 -0.02 -1.85
N ALA A 100 1.63 -0.77 -2.77
CA ALA A 100 2.62 -1.79 -2.45
C ALA A 100 3.97 -1.13 -2.06
N PRO A 101 4.74 -1.76 -1.15
CA PRO A 101 4.51 -3.03 -0.48
C PRO A 101 3.73 -2.94 0.83
N ASP A 102 3.29 -1.75 1.23
CA ASP A 102 2.64 -1.51 2.52
C ASP A 102 1.40 -2.38 2.69
N THR A 103 0.60 -2.54 1.64
CA THR A 103 -0.60 -3.40 1.66
C THR A 103 -0.30 -4.82 2.11
N GLY A 104 0.67 -5.49 1.49
CA GLY A 104 1.04 -6.86 1.86
C GLY A 104 1.65 -6.95 3.27
N ASN A 105 2.42 -5.95 3.68
CA ASN A 105 2.98 -5.91 5.03
C ASN A 105 1.91 -5.67 6.10
N MET A 106 0.91 -4.83 5.80
CA MET A 106 -0.25 -4.65 6.68
C MET A 106 -1.08 -5.93 6.82
N GLU A 107 -1.31 -6.67 5.73
CA GLU A 107 -1.99 -7.97 5.76
C GLU A 107 -1.25 -8.98 6.64
N ILE A 108 0.08 -9.08 6.49
CA ILE A 108 0.91 -9.97 7.32
C ILE A 108 0.82 -9.58 8.80
N LEU A 109 0.93 -8.31 9.12
CA LEU A 109 0.85 -7.83 10.50
C LEU A 109 -0.56 -8.03 11.09
N ALA A 110 -1.61 -7.80 10.30
CA ALA A 110 -2.98 -7.98 10.74
C ALA A 110 -3.28 -9.45 11.09
N GLU A 111 -2.79 -10.39 10.28
CA GLU A 111 -3.06 -11.82 10.43
C GLU A 111 -2.13 -12.48 11.46
N PHE A 112 -0.83 -12.20 11.41
CA PHE A 112 0.19 -12.94 12.15
C PHE A 112 0.88 -12.14 13.26
N GLY A 113 0.71 -10.82 13.30
CA GLY A 113 1.36 -9.97 14.29
C GLY A 113 0.83 -10.21 15.71
N THR A 114 1.73 -10.15 16.71
CA THR A 114 1.30 -10.03 18.11
C THR A 114 0.65 -8.67 18.33
N GLN A 115 -0.10 -8.51 19.43
CA GLN A 115 -0.73 -7.22 19.73
C GLN A 115 0.31 -6.10 19.82
N GLU A 116 1.46 -6.36 20.46
CA GLU A 116 2.56 -5.40 20.53
C GLU A 116 3.11 -4.99 19.15
N GLN A 117 3.26 -5.95 18.23
CA GLN A 117 3.68 -5.67 16.86
C GLN A 117 2.61 -4.90 16.08
N LYS A 118 1.33 -5.21 16.30
CA LYS A 118 0.22 -4.46 15.70
C LYS A 118 0.19 -3.01 16.20
N ASP A 119 0.35 -2.81 17.49
CA ASP A 119 0.37 -1.46 18.08
C ASP A 119 1.59 -0.66 17.58
N GLN A 120 2.74 -1.32 17.46
CA GLN A 120 4.00 -0.66 17.06
C GLN A 120 4.09 -0.38 15.56
N TRP A 121 3.58 -1.29 14.71
CA TRP A 121 3.82 -1.25 13.26
C TRP A 121 2.55 -1.17 12.43
N LEU A 122 1.53 -2.01 12.73
CA LEU A 122 0.31 -2.04 11.94
C LEU A 122 -0.48 -0.74 12.07
N SER A 123 -0.70 -0.27 13.30
CA SER A 123 -1.49 0.95 13.52
C SER A 123 -0.92 2.17 12.82
N PRO A 124 0.40 2.47 12.90
CA PRO A 124 0.99 3.57 12.13
C PRO A 124 0.95 3.36 10.60
N LEU A 125 1.08 2.11 10.11
CA LEU A 125 0.92 1.82 8.67
C LEU A 125 -0.51 2.07 8.21
N LEU A 126 -1.50 1.60 8.97
CA LEU A 126 -2.93 1.83 8.68
C LEU A 126 -3.28 3.32 8.69
N ASN A 127 -2.64 4.09 9.55
CA ASN A 127 -2.80 5.54 9.57
C ASN A 127 -2.06 6.24 8.42
N GLY A 128 -1.12 5.57 7.75
CA GLY A 128 -0.24 6.19 6.76
C GLY A 128 0.85 7.07 7.37
N ASP A 129 1.16 6.89 8.66
CA ASP A 129 2.18 7.65 9.39
C ASP A 129 3.60 7.18 9.07
N ILE A 130 3.74 5.90 8.71
CA ILE A 130 5.01 5.28 8.33
C ILE A 130 4.85 4.50 7.02
N ARG A 131 5.98 4.18 6.42
CA ARG A 131 6.07 3.33 5.23
C ARG A 131 6.87 2.08 5.56
N SER A 132 6.73 1.09 4.73
CA SER A 132 7.44 -0.19 4.84
C SER A 132 8.12 -0.57 3.53
N CYS A 133 8.98 -1.58 3.59
CA CYS A 133 9.60 -2.15 2.41
C CYS A 133 9.57 -3.69 2.46
N PHE A 134 9.78 -4.31 1.31
CA PHE A 134 9.89 -5.76 1.20
C PHE A 134 11.26 -6.15 0.63
N ALA A 135 12.11 -6.71 1.49
CA ALA A 135 13.46 -7.14 1.14
C ALA A 135 13.44 -8.54 0.51
N MET A 136 13.04 -8.65 -0.76
CA MET A 136 12.96 -9.91 -1.50
C MET A 136 14.24 -10.20 -2.29
N THR A 137 14.61 -9.29 -3.19
CA THR A 137 15.57 -9.55 -4.26
C THR A 137 16.98 -9.73 -3.75
N GLU A 138 17.67 -10.76 -4.25
CA GLU A 138 19.07 -11.05 -4.00
C GLU A 138 19.85 -11.06 -5.33
N PRO A 139 21.12 -10.57 -5.33
CA PRO A 139 21.86 -10.43 -6.58
C PRO A 139 22.30 -11.77 -7.19
N ASP A 140 22.47 -12.79 -6.36
CA ASP A 140 23.14 -14.05 -6.74
C ASP A 140 22.16 -15.20 -7.03
N VAL A 141 20.88 -15.03 -6.72
CA VAL A 141 19.84 -16.08 -6.87
C VAL A 141 18.53 -15.51 -7.42
N ALA A 142 17.72 -16.36 -8.04
CA ALA A 142 16.37 -16.01 -8.50
C ALA A 142 15.40 -15.95 -7.30
N SER A 143 15.52 -14.92 -6.50
CA SER A 143 14.90 -14.80 -5.19
C SER A 143 13.41 -14.42 -5.20
N SER A 144 12.83 -14.19 -6.38
CA SER A 144 11.36 -14.13 -6.53
C SER A 144 10.69 -15.50 -6.30
N ASP A 145 11.45 -16.58 -6.45
CA ASP A 145 11.11 -17.87 -5.87
C ASP A 145 11.60 -17.90 -4.42
N ALA A 146 10.69 -17.83 -3.46
CA ALA A 146 11.00 -17.78 -2.03
C ALA A 146 11.80 -19.00 -1.54
N THR A 147 11.69 -20.15 -2.22
CA THR A 147 12.46 -21.36 -1.89
C THR A 147 13.93 -21.24 -2.28
N ASN A 148 14.29 -20.26 -3.11
CA ASN A 148 15.63 -20.04 -3.64
C ASN A 148 16.38 -18.88 -2.94
N ILE A 149 15.79 -18.29 -1.92
CA ILE A 149 16.42 -17.23 -1.12
C ILE A 149 17.64 -17.80 -0.38
N SER A 150 18.79 -17.15 -0.52
CA SER A 150 20.05 -17.54 0.14
C SER A 150 20.28 -16.83 1.48
N SER A 151 19.59 -15.70 1.74
CA SER A 151 19.63 -15.06 3.06
C SER A 151 19.14 -16.01 4.16
N SER A 152 19.80 -15.98 5.31
CA SER A 152 19.51 -16.86 6.44
C SER A 152 19.05 -16.08 7.66
N ILE A 153 18.19 -16.70 8.45
CA ILE A 153 17.80 -16.24 9.79
C ILE A 153 18.06 -17.40 10.76
N VAL A 154 18.91 -17.16 11.75
CA VAL A 154 19.31 -18.17 12.75
C VAL A 154 18.98 -17.64 14.15
N SER A 155 18.36 -18.47 14.98
CA SER A 155 18.08 -18.14 16.38
C SER A 155 19.39 -18.09 17.18
N ASP A 156 19.53 -17.05 18.01
CA ASP A 156 20.66 -16.84 18.93
C ASP A 156 20.13 -16.34 20.26
N GLY A 157 19.78 -17.26 21.14
CA GLY A 157 19.12 -16.95 22.41
C GLY A 157 17.76 -16.28 22.20
N ASP A 158 17.63 -15.08 22.75
CA ASP A 158 16.40 -14.25 22.61
C ASP A 158 16.39 -13.39 21.34
N ASN A 159 17.39 -13.54 20.48
CA ASN A 159 17.56 -12.77 19.26
C ASN A 159 17.56 -13.67 18.01
N TYR A 160 17.48 -13.02 16.85
CA TYR A 160 17.74 -13.63 15.55
C TYR A 160 18.92 -12.94 14.87
N VAL A 161 19.81 -13.74 14.31
CA VAL A 161 20.89 -13.25 13.45
C VAL A 161 20.47 -13.41 12.00
N VAL A 162 20.37 -12.28 11.28
CA VAL A 162 20.01 -12.24 9.87
C VAL A 162 21.26 -11.96 9.06
N ASN A 163 21.59 -12.86 8.12
CA ASN A 163 22.71 -12.72 7.19
C ASN A 163 22.23 -12.86 5.76
N GLY A 164 22.65 -11.95 4.91
CA GLY A 164 22.34 -11.99 3.48
C GLY A 164 22.69 -10.69 2.79
N ARG A 165 22.53 -10.69 1.47
CA ARG A 165 22.70 -9.51 0.63
C ARG A 165 21.44 -9.29 -0.18
N LYS A 166 20.82 -8.14 0.03
CA LYS A 166 19.63 -7.71 -0.70
C LYS A 166 19.99 -6.55 -1.63
N TRP A 167 19.24 -6.40 -2.73
CA TRP A 167 19.32 -5.24 -3.60
C TRP A 167 17.92 -4.88 -4.11
N TRP A 168 17.78 -3.78 -4.80
CA TRP A 168 16.48 -3.24 -5.20
C TRP A 168 15.54 -3.02 -4.02
N LEU A 169 16.10 -2.66 -2.86
CA LEU A 169 15.33 -2.50 -1.61
C LEU A 169 14.48 -1.25 -1.60
N SER A 170 14.86 -0.26 -2.37
CA SER A 170 14.06 0.92 -2.51
C SER A 170 13.18 0.77 -3.73
N LEU A 171 11.89 0.76 -3.51
CA LEU A 171 10.96 0.98 -4.57
C LEU A 171 10.87 2.47 -4.92
N ILE A 172 11.28 3.38 -4.02
CA ILE A 172 11.17 4.82 -4.27
C ILE A 172 12.21 5.68 -3.50
N HIS A 173 12.61 5.29 -2.27
CA HIS A 173 13.33 6.21 -1.39
C HIS A 173 14.48 5.54 -0.63
N ILE A 174 15.62 5.35 -1.27
CA ILE A 174 16.91 5.23 -0.57
C ILE A 174 17.91 6.13 -1.23
#